data_0da6ab9b26fcc9d062659b046b5a4d5e
#
_entry.id   0da6ab9b26fcc9d062659b046b5a4d5e
#
_cell.length_a   1.000
_cell.length_b   1.000
_cell.length_c   1.000
_cell.angle_alpha   90.00
_cell.angle_beta   90.00
_cell.angle_gamma   90.00
#
_symmetry.space_group_name_H-M   'P 1'
#
loop_
_entity.id
_entity.type
_entity.pdbx_description
1 polymer ?
#
loop_
_entity_poly.entity_id
_entity_poly.type
_entity_poly.pdbx_seq_one_letter_code
_entity_poly.pdbx_strand_id
1 'polypeptide(L)'
;DMVPVDGISEDCTVYEGTVSEKAVTAMAEGILTAAKDDAEIKGLFEQWAGASDGEDQYQQFEDAVADALDSIGSADGEVSEDPVFSSKVWVNADNKIVGREFAVIDGAETTPVFTWKAPSDGDTSALLLEITAEDSSLTLTGSGTTSDGLLNGDYIFAIDGTEAADINVENLETKPEKAGYYNGTLNVTFPVAEADAANTDGESE
;
A
#
# COMPACT_ATOMS: atom_id res chain seq x y z
N ASP A 1 3.80 6.06 22.61
CA ASP A 1 3.87 4.73 22.00
C ASP A 1 4.98 4.72 20.95
N MET A 2 5.64 3.59 20.79
CA MET A 2 6.75 3.39 19.86
C MET A 2 6.28 2.68 18.59
N VAL A 3 6.96 2.93 17.47
CA VAL A 3 6.74 2.24 16.19
C VAL A 3 7.94 1.33 15.92
N PRO A 4 7.98 0.08 16.40
CA PRO A 4 9.10 -0.82 16.18
C PRO A 4 9.04 -1.45 14.78
N VAL A 5 10.14 -1.36 14.04
CA VAL A 5 10.36 -2.04 12.74
C VAL A 5 11.84 -2.38 12.64
N ASP A 6 12.18 -3.62 12.35
CA ASP A 6 13.55 -4.11 12.15
C ASP A 6 14.54 -3.65 13.26
N GLY A 7 14.08 -3.70 14.52
CA GLY A 7 14.87 -3.29 15.68
C GLY A 7 15.00 -1.78 15.89
N ILE A 8 14.48 -0.95 14.98
CA ILE A 8 14.44 0.50 15.08
C ILE A 8 13.07 0.91 15.61
N SER A 9 13.06 1.81 16.58
CA SER A 9 11.85 2.33 17.19
C SER A 9 11.92 3.82 17.40
N GLU A 10 10.78 4.48 17.35
CA GLU A 10 10.63 5.91 17.51
C GLU A 10 9.44 6.21 18.42
N ASP A 11 9.60 7.17 19.33
CA ASP A 11 8.51 7.58 20.21
C ASP A 11 7.49 8.40 19.43
N CYS A 12 6.23 7.97 19.49
CA CYS A 12 5.14 8.57 18.74
C CYS A 12 3.90 8.83 19.59
N THR A 13 3.17 9.85 19.22
CA THR A 13 1.76 9.99 19.61
C THR A 13 0.90 9.23 18.61
N VAL A 14 -0.02 8.41 19.11
CA VAL A 14 -0.95 7.65 18.28
C VAL A 14 -2.30 8.36 18.25
N TYR A 15 -2.79 8.60 17.05
CA TYR A 15 -4.15 9.05 16.81
C TYR A 15 -4.93 7.90 16.21
N GLU A 16 -6.10 7.61 16.80
CA GLU A 16 -6.98 6.55 16.34
C GLU A 16 -8.36 7.14 15.99
N GLY A 17 -8.96 6.62 14.94
CA GLY A 17 -10.31 6.99 14.53
C GLY A 17 -10.99 5.80 13.88
N THR A 18 -12.31 5.83 13.88
CA THR A 18 -13.15 4.83 13.22
C THR A 18 -14.05 5.48 12.18
N VAL A 19 -14.42 4.71 11.17
CA VAL A 19 -15.33 5.14 10.10
C VAL A 19 -16.49 4.17 10.07
N SER A 20 -17.72 4.68 10.12
CA SER A 20 -18.93 3.88 10.04
C SER A 20 -19.22 3.47 8.58
N GLU A 21 -20.04 2.43 8.42
CA GLU A 21 -20.54 2.02 7.11
C GLU A 21 -21.19 3.20 6.36
N LYS A 22 -22.02 3.97 7.03
CA LYS A 22 -22.64 5.17 6.46
C LYS A 22 -21.63 6.20 5.94
N ALA A 23 -20.53 6.41 6.68
CA ALA A 23 -19.51 7.36 6.25
C ALA A 23 -18.72 6.82 5.04
N VAL A 24 -18.45 5.51 5.00
CA VAL A 24 -17.81 4.84 3.84
C VAL A 24 -18.70 4.96 2.60
N THR A 25 -19.99 4.67 2.75
CA THR A 25 -20.97 4.78 1.66
C THR A 25 -21.04 6.21 1.12
N ALA A 26 -21.17 7.20 1.99
CA ALA A 26 -21.20 8.61 1.58
C ALA A 26 -19.88 9.07 0.91
N MET A 27 -18.73 8.55 1.37
CA MET A 27 -17.45 8.82 0.75
C MET A 27 -17.34 8.18 -0.64
N ALA A 28 -17.78 6.93 -0.79
CA ALA A 28 -17.81 6.23 -2.08
C ALA A 28 -18.72 6.95 -3.09
N GLU A 29 -19.92 7.34 -2.70
CA GLU A 29 -20.83 8.15 -3.51
C GLU A 29 -20.16 9.47 -3.95
N GLY A 30 -19.51 10.17 -3.03
CA GLY A 30 -18.81 11.42 -3.32
C GLY A 30 -17.66 11.26 -4.31
N ILE A 31 -16.84 10.21 -4.14
CA ILE A 31 -15.71 9.90 -5.04
C ILE A 31 -16.22 9.52 -6.43
N LEU A 32 -17.20 8.62 -6.51
CA LEU A 32 -17.77 8.16 -7.78
C LEU A 32 -18.44 9.31 -8.55
N THR A 33 -19.20 10.15 -7.83
CA THR A 33 -19.82 11.33 -8.44
C THR A 33 -18.78 12.31 -8.97
N ALA A 34 -17.72 12.58 -8.19
CA ALA A 34 -16.65 13.47 -8.63
C ALA A 34 -15.89 12.89 -9.83
N ALA A 35 -15.59 11.58 -9.82
CA ALA A 35 -14.88 10.91 -10.89
C ALA A 35 -15.66 10.89 -12.21
N LYS A 36 -16.99 10.75 -12.15
CA LYS A 36 -17.86 10.76 -13.32
C LYS A 36 -17.82 12.08 -14.10
N ASP A 37 -17.73 13.19 -13.38
CA ASP A 37 -17.78 14.54 -13.96
C ASP A 37 -16.38 15.13 -14.18
N ASP A 38 -15.31 14.35 -13.95
CA ASP A 38 -13.93 14.85 -14.02
C ASP A 38 -13.38 14.84 -15.46
N ALA A 39 -13.16 16.05 -15.98
CA ALA A 39 -12.63 16.24 -17.33
C ALA A 39 -11.19 15.73 -17.49
N GLU A 40 -10.38 15.63 -16.43
CA GLU A 40 -9.02 15.11 -16.47
C GLU A 40 -9.05 13.59 -16.64
N ILE A 41 -9.97 12.89 -15.98
CA ILE A 41 -10.20 11.45 -16.17
C ILE A 41 -10.60 11.18 -17.62
N LYS A 42 -11.52 11.94 -18.19
CA LYS A 42 -11.88 11.83 -19.59
C LYS A 42 -10.68 12.01 -20.51
N GLY A 43 -9.86 13.03 -20.27
CA GLY A 43 -8.64 13.30 -21.03
C GLY A 43 -7.61 12.15 -20.95
N LEU A 44 -7.53 11.42 -19.83
CA LEU A 44 -6.67 10.24 -19.71
C LEU A 44 -7.14 9.09 -20.62
N PHE A 45 -8.44 8.83 -20.71
CA PHE A 45 -8.99 7.81 -21.59
C PHE A 45 -8.71 8.15 -23.08
N GLU A 46 -8.94 9.41 -23.47
CA GLU A 46 -8.65 9.90 -24.82
C GLU A 46 -7.14 9.78 -25.18
N GLN A 47 -6.27 10.02 -24.20
CA GLN A 47 -4.82 9.91 -24.38
C GLN A 47 -4.33 8.46 -24.53
N TRP A 48 -4.90 7.52 -23.76
CA TRP A 48 -4.43 6.12 -23.74
C TRP A 48 -4.98 5.28 -24.86
N ALA A 49 -6.24 5.47 -25.23
CA ALA A 49 -6.91 4.65 -26.23
C ALA A 49 -6.97 5.31 -27.62
N GLY A 50 -6.57 6.58 -27.76
CA GLY A 50 -6.79 7.38 -28.97
C GLY A 50 -8.20 7.97 -29.01
N ALA A 51 -8.37 9.04 -29.80
CA ALA A 51 -9.56 9.89 -29.72
C ALA A 51 -10.89 9.18 -30.01
N SER A 52 -10.92 8.09 -30.82
CA SER A 52 -12.14 7.35 -31.15
C SER A 52 -12.48 6.26 -30.13
N ASP A 53 -11.47 5.49 -29.69
CA ASP A 53 -11.66 4.39 -28.76
C ASP A 53 -11.72 4.88 -27.31
N GLY A 54 -11.13 6.04 -27.03
CA GLY A 54 -11.14 6.70 -25.73
C GLY A 54 -12.53 7.18 -25.31
N GLU A 55 -13.34 7.65 -26.27
CA GLU A 55 -14.72 8.08 -26.00
C GLU A 55 -15.61 6.90 -25.63
N ASP A 56 -15.50 5.76 -26.35
CA ASP A 56 -16.24 4.54 -26.04
C ASP A 56 -15.83 3.94 -24.69
N GLN A 57 -14.53 3.96 -24.34
CA GLN A 57 -14.04 3.49 -23.04
C GLN A 57 -14.47 4.41 -21.90
N TYR A 58 -14.47 5.72 -22.13
CA TYR A 58 -14.96 6.65 -21.13
C TYR A 58 -16.47 6.47 -20.87
N GLN A 59 -17.26 6.22 -21.94
CA GLN A 59 -18.70 5.91 -21.78
C GLN A 59 -18.92 4.64 -20.95
N GLN A 60 -18.13 3.57 -21.18
CA GLN A 60 -18.19 2.36 -20.38
C GLN A 60 -17.82 2.65 -18.90
N PHE A 61 -16.87 3.52 -18.66
CA PHE A 61 -16.54 3.97 -17.30
C PHE A 61 -17.70 4.74 -16.67
N GLU A 62 -18.33 5.69 -17.39
CA GLU A 62 -19.50 6.44 -16.90
C GLU A 62 -20.67 5.49 -16.56
N ASP A 63 -20.93 4.50 -17.42
CA ASP A 63 -21.97 3.50 -17.20
C ASP A 63 -21.68 2.63 -15.97
N ALA A 64 -20.43 2.17 -15.81
CA ALA A 64 -19.99 1.41 -14.63
C ALA A 64 -20.10 2.22 -13.32
N VAL A 65 -19.76 3.51 -13.37
CA VAL A 65 -19.91 4.41 -12.24
C VAL A 65 -21.39 4.63 -11.90
N ALA A 66 -22.24 4.78 -12.92
CA ALA A 66 -23.69 4.93 -12.71
C ALA A 66 -24.30 3.66 -12.06
N ASP A 67 -23.92 2.48 -12.55
CA ASP A 67 -24.37 1.20 -11.99
C ASP A 67 -23.91 1.03 -10.53
N ALA A 68 -22.66 1.45 -10.22
CA ALA A 68 -22.14 1.42 -8.86
C ALA A 68 -22.89 2.37 -7.93
N LEU A 69 -23.20 3.60 -8.38
CA LEU A 69 -24.00 4.57 -7.62
C LEU A 69 -25.43 4.07 -7.38
N ASP A 70 -26.06 3.47 -8.39
CA ASP A 70 -27.39 2.87 -8.26
C ASP A 70 -27.36 1.68 -7.27
N SER A 71 -26.32 0.87 -7.28
CA SER A 71 -26.12 -0.23 -6.34
C SER A 71 -25.99 0.26 -4.90
N ILE A 72 -25.23 1.35 -4.67
CA ILE A 72 -25.10 1.99 -3.36
C ILE A 72 -26.44 2.57 -2.91
N GLY A 73 -27.14 3.28 -3.79
CA GLY A 73 -28.43 3.92 -3.48
C GLY A 73 -29.60 2.95 -3.33
N SER A 74 -29.50 1.73 -3.88
CA SER A 74 -30.55 0.71 -3.82
C SER A 74 -30.33 -0.33 -2.70
N ALA A 75 -29.29 -0.21 -1.90
CA ALA A 75 -29.12 -1.04 -0.72
C ALA A 75 -30.31 -0.79 0.24
N ASP A 76 -31.29 -1.71 0.20
CA ASP A 76 -32.56 -1.70 0.96
C ASP A 76 -32.31 -1.92 2.49
N GLY A 77 -31.42 -1.18 3.11
CA GLY A 77 -31.11 -1.23 4.53
C GLY A 77 -30.77 0.16 5.07
N GLU A 78 -31.12 0.41 6.33
CA GLU A 78 -30.52 1.54 7.04
C GLU A 78 -29.02 1.27 7.11
N VAL A 79 -28.22 2.08 6.40
CA VAL A 79 -26.76 2.00 6.46
C VAL A 79 -26.32 2.25 7.90
N SER A 80 -25.56 1.32 8.48
CA SER A 80 -25.23 1.31 9.89
C SER A 80 -24.31 2.48 10.28
N GLU A 81 -24.54 3.01 11.46
CA GLU A 81 -23.59 3.93 12.13
C GLU A 81 -22.46 3.16 12.85
N ASP A 82 -22.48 1.82 12.82
CA ASP A 82 -21.44 1.02 13.44
C ASP A 82 -20.11 1.18 12.68
N PRO A 83 -18.99 1.20 13.39
CA PRO A 83 -17.69 1.30 12.75
C PRO A 83 -17.36 0.03 11.96
N VAL A 84 -16.96 0.19 10.72
CA VAL A 84 -16.51 -0.89 9.82
C VAL A 84 -15.03 -0.80 9.46
N PHE A 85 -14.43 0.39 9.67
CA PHE A 85 -12.99 0.61 9.51
C PHE A 85 -12.41 1.36 10.70
N SER A 86 -11.15 1.05 11.03
CA SER A 86 -10.32 1.86 11.91
C SER A 86 -9.10 2.36 11.18
N SER A 87 -8.60 3.50 11.63
CA SER A 87 -7.35 4.10 11.16
C SER A 87 -6.51 4.53 12.34
N LYS A 88 -5.22 4.15 12.31
CA LYS A 88 -4.22 4.64 13.25
C LYS A 88 -3.16 5.44 12.52
N VAL A 89 -2.71 6.51 13.14
CA VAL A 89 -1.64 7.36 12.62
C VAL A 89 -0.62 7.58 13.74
N TRP A 90 0.65 7.26 13.47
CA TRP A 90 1.76 7.52 14.37
C TRP A 90 2.44 8.82 13.95
N VAL A 91 2.53 9.75 14.90
CA VAL A 91 3.15 11.06 14.69
C VAL A 91 4.30 11.22 15.67
N ASN A 92 5.50 11.47 15.16
CA ASN A 92 6.69 11.66 15.99
C ASN A 92 6.76 13.04 16.64
N ALA A 93 7.82 13.29 17.42
CA ALA A 93 8.05 14.58 18.12
C ALA A 93 8.21 15.78 17.17
N ASP A 94 8.61 15.56 15.92
CA ASP A 94 8.74 16.57 14.86
C ASP A 94 7.42 16.85 14.12
N ASN A 95 6.29 16.29 14.56
CA ASN A 95 5.00 16.33 13.91
C ASN A 95 4.98 15.68 12.51
N LYS A 96 5.84 14.71 12.27
CA LYS A 96 5.84 13.91 11.04
C LYS A 96 5.06 12.64 11.26
N ILE A 97 4.28 12.24 10.26
CA ILE A 97 3.66 10.93 10.24
C ILE A 97 4.75 9.91 9.90
N VAL A 98 4.96 8.94 10.80
CA VAL A 98 5.94 7.85 10.66
C VAL A 98 5.27 6.48 10.63
N GLY A 99 3.93 6.43 10.66
CA GLY A 99 3.18 5.20 10.48
C GLY A 99 1.70 5.44 10.26
N ARG A 100 1.10 4.53 9.53
CA ARG A 100 -0.35 4.43 9.29
C ARG A 100 -0.78 2.98 9.28
N GLU A 101 -1.96 2.73 9.82
CA GLU A 101 -2.64 1.45 9.74
C GLU A 101 -4.10 1.69 9.38
N PHE A 102 -4.61 0.87 8.48
CA PHE A 102 -6.05 0.74 8.23
C PHE A 102 -6.46 -0.69 8.52
N ALA A 103 -7.56 -0.87 9.22
CA ALA A 103 -8.08 -2.17 9.56
C ALA A 103 -9.60 -2.25 9.31
N VAL A 104 -10.05 -3.42 8.90
CA VAL A 104 -11.47 -3.77 8.81
C VAL A 104 -11.96 -4.17 10.20
N ILE A 105 -13.15 -3.74 10.57
CA ILE A 105 -13.85 -4.11 11.80
C ILE A 105 -15.02 -5.02 11.43
N ASP A 106 -15.01 -6.25 11.93
CA ASP A 106 -16.11 -7.19 11.81
C ASP A 106 -16.56 -7.63 13.22
N GLY A 107 -17.63 -7.02 13.70
CA GLY A 107 -18.12 -7.20 15.06
C GLY A 107 -17.08 -6.80 16.11
N ALA A 108 -16.51 -7.77 16.82
CA ALA A 108 -15.49 -7.55 17.86
C ALA A 108 -14.06 -7.74 17.32
N GLU A 109 -13.90 -8.20 16.10
CA GLU A 109 -12.61 -8.46 15.46
C GLU A 109 -12.15 -7.26 14.65
N THR A 110 -10.85 -6.96 14.71
CA THR A 110 -10.23 -5.87 13.93
C THR A 110 -9.01 -6.44 13.24
N THR A 111 -9.06 -6.46 11.90
CA THR A 111 -8.02 -7.07 11.05
C THR A 111 -7.32 -5.98 10.24
N PRO A 112 -6.01 -5.73 10.46
CA PRO A 112 -5.24 -4.82 9.62
C PRO A 112 -5.24 -5.29 8.16
N VAL A 113 -5.52 -4.36 7.23
CA VAL A 113 -5.48 -4.60 5.79
C VAL A 113 -4.37 -3.79 5.11
N PHE A 114 -3.90 -2.76 5.78
CA PHE A 114 -2.77 -1.96 5.34
C PHE A 114 -2.02 -1.47 6.57
N THR A 115 -0.70 -1.68 6.59
CA THR A 115 0.22 -1.14 7.59
C THR A 115 1.42 -0.53 6.88
N TRP A 116 1.72 0.72 7.19
CA TRP A 116 2.96 1.37 6.81
C TRP A 116 3.60 1.96 8.06
N LYS A 117 4.90 1.67 8.29
CA LYS A 117 5.70 2.24 9.37
C LYS A 117 7.09 2.57 8.85
N ALA A 118 7.60 3.73 9.21
CA ALA A 118 8.92 4.21 8.82
C ALA A 118 9.60 4.96 9.98
N PRO A 119 9.90 4.25 11.10
CA PRO A 119 10.60 4.84 12.23
C PRO A 119 12.05 5.15 11.88
N SER A 120 12.63 6.12 12.60
CA SER A 120 14.04 6.50 12.47
C SER A 120 14.70 6.68 13.83
N ASP A 121 16.01 6.38 13.88
CA ASP A 121 16.90 6.65 14.99
C ASP A 121 18.21 7.20 14.43
N GLY A 122 18.41 8.51 14.58
CA GLY A 122 19.52 9.23 13.96
C GLY A 122 19.50 9.13 12.43
N ASP A 123 20.58 8.62 11.85
CA ASP A 123 20.73 8.46 10.41
C ASP A 123 20.14 7.12 9.89
N THR A 124 19.73 6.25 10.79
CA THR A 124 19.15 4.95 10.44
C THR A 124 17.62 5.03 10.41
N SER A 125 17.02 4.42 9.40
CA SER A 125 15.56 4.31 9.27
C SER A 125 15.17 2.90 8.89
N ALA A 126 13.99 2.48 9.31
CA ALA A 126 13.40 1.21 8.87
C ALA A 126 12.11 1.47 8.09
N LEU A 127 11.67 0.47 7.35
CA LEU A 127 10.43 0.47 6.59
C LEU A 127 9.70 -0.85 6.82
N LEU A 128 8.42 -0.74 7.12
CA LEU A 128 7.44 -1.81 6.99
C LEU A 128 6.29 -1.30 6.12
N LEU A 129 6.02 -2.00 5.04
CA LEU A 129 4.80 -1.88 4.28
C LEU A 129 4.18 -3.27 4.20
N GLU A 130 2.95 -3.40 4.69
CA GLU A 130 2.19 -4.64 4.66
C GLU A 130 0.79 -4.38 4.11
N ILE A 131 0.38 -5.22 3.18
CA ILE A 131 -0.96 -5.21 2.59
C ILE A 131 -1.50 -6.62 2.73
N THR A 132 -2.65 -6.74 3.39
CA THR A 132 -3.32 -8.04 3.60
C THR A 132 -4.69 -8.00 2.93
N ALA A 133 -4.98 -9.01 2.12
CA ALA A 133 -6.26 -9.18 1.46
C ALA A 133 -6.67 -10.65 1.58
N GLU A 134 -7.77 -10.93 2.29
CA GLU A 134 -8.30 -12.28 2.52
C GLU A 134 -7.20 -13.26 2.96
N ASP A 135 -6.78 -14.14 2.05
CA ASP A 135 -5.82 -15.21 2.33
C ASP A 135 -4.39 -14.88 1.83
N SER A 136 -4.12 -13.63 1.46
CA SER A 136 -2.83 -13.24 0.89
C SER A 136 -2.25 -11.99 1.55
N SER A 137 -0.94 -11.97 1.74
CA SER A 137 -0.21 -10.81 2.26
C SER A 137 1.00 -10.46 1.40
N LEU A 138 1.23 -9.15 1.26
CA LEU A 138 2.44 -8.60 0.65
C LEU A 138 3.16 -7.80 1.73
N THR A 139 4.44 -8.07 1.94
CA THR A 139 5.25 -7.36 2.92
C THR A 139 6.54 -6.87 2.28
N LEU A 140 6.88 -5.59 2.49
CA LEU A 140 8.19 -5.01 2.23
C LEU A 140 8.73 -4.51 3.57
N THR A 141 9.85 -5.07 4.02
CA THR A 141 10.47 -4.69 5.29
C THR A 141 11.98 -4.62 5.16
N GLY A 142 12.60 -3.76 5.94
CA GLY A 142 14.05 -3.61 5.99
C GLY A 142 14.48 -2.32 6.63
N SER A 143 15.78 -2.05 6.56
CA SER A 143 16.36 -0.84 7.14
C SER A 143 17.50 -0.29 6.29
N GLY A 144 17.83 0.97 6.51
CA GLY A 144 18.90 1.65 5.80
C GLY A 144 19.43 2.84 6.57
N THR A 145 20.63 3.28 6.18
CA THR A 145 21.29 4.45 6.75
C THR A 145 21.41 5.54 5.69
N THR A 146 21.06 6.76 6.08
CA THR A 146 21.21 7.95 5.22
C THR A 146 22.44 8.74 5.65
N SER A 147 23.41 8.90 4.76
CA SER A 147 24.59 9.74 4.96
C SER A 147 24.77 10.67 3.77
N ASP A 148 25.00 11.94 4.04
CA ASP A 148 25.16 12.98 3.01
C ASP A 148 23.99 13.05 1.99
N GLY A 149 22.78 12.69 2.45
CA GLY A 149 21.59 12.66 1.60
C GLY A 149 21.45 11.43 0.70
N LEU A 150 22.31 10.42 0.89
CA LEU A 150 22.31 9.16 0.17
C LEU A 150 21.87 8.02 1.09
N LEU A 151 20.84 7.29 0.70
CA LEU A 151 20.32 6.13 1.40
C LEU A 151 21.05 4.86 0.91
N ASN A 152 21.50 4.07 1.87
CA ASN A 152 21.98 2.70 1.66
C ASN A 152 21.23 1.77 2.59
N GLY A 153 20.72 0.65 2.08
CA GLY A 153 19.90 -0.24 2.91
C GLY A 153 19.53 -1.55 2.22
N ASP A 154 19.03 -2.47 3.03
CA ASP A 154 18.60 -3.79 2.59
C ASP A 154 17.14 -4.00 2.98
N TYR A 155 16.35 -4.50 2.04
CA TYR A 155 14.92 -4.72 2.19
C TYR A 155 14.53 -6.08 1.65
N ILE A 156 13.55 -6.70 2.27
CA ILE A 156 12.99 -7.99 1.87
C ILE A 156 11.55 -7.77 1.41
N PHE A 157 11.25 -8.23 0.21
CA PHE A 157 9.89 -8.35 -0.26
C PHE A 157 9.42 -9.79 -0.09
N ALA A 158 8.29 -9.98 0.59
CA ALA A 158 7.70 -11.29 0.84
C ALA A 158 6.23 -11.34 0.39
N ILE A 159 5.81 -12.53 -0.02
CA ILE A 159 4.43 -12.88 -0.35
C ILE A 159 4.02 -14.02 0.57
N ASP A 160 2.95 -13.86 1.33
CA ASP A 160 2.44 -14.84 2.31
C ASP A 160 3.52 -15.31 3.29
N GLY A 161 4.36 -14.36 3.73
CA GLY A 161 5.48 -14.64 4.63
C GLY A 161 6.67 -15.36 4.00
N THR A 162 6.60 -15.68 2.70
CA THR A 162 7.72 -16.28 1.97
C THR A 162 8.49 -15.19 1.23
N GLU A 163 9.81 -15.13 1.43
CA GLU A 163 10.67 -14.20 0.73
C GLU A 163 10.58 -14.41 -0.80
N ALA A 164 10.24 -13.34 -1.49
CA ALA A 164 10.10 -13.31 -2.94
C ALA A 164 11.24 -12.53 -3.63
N ALA A 165 11.83 -11.57 -2.93
CA ALA A 165 13.00 -10.84 -3.41
C ALA A 165 13.76 -10.16 -2.28
N ASP A 166 15.10 -10.14 -2.40
CA ASP A 166 16.00 -9.23 -1.68
C ASP A 166 16.23 -7.97 -2.51
N ILE A 167 16.15 -6.81 -1.86
CA ILE A 167 16.33 -5.51 -2.49
C ILE A 167 17.43 -4.76 -1.75
N ASN A 168 18.58 -4.62 -2.40
CA ASN A 168 19.67 -3.81 -1.90
C ASN A 168 19.66 -2.43 -2.58
N VAL A 169 19.71 -1.38 -1.79
CA VAL A 169 19.70 0.03 -2.22
C VAL A 169 21.08 0.62 -1.93
N GLU A 170 21.72 1.21 -2.94
CA GLU A 170 23.03 1.84 -2.80
C GLU A 170 22.99 3.29 -3.31
N ASN A 171 23.41 4.22 -2.46
CA ASN A 171 23.57 5.63 -2.77
C ASN A 171 22.33 6.29 -3.41
N LEU A 172 21.13 5.89 -2.95
CA LEU A 172 19.89 6.47 -3.46
C LEU A 172 19.71 7.88 -2.91
N GLU A 173 19.61 8.87 -3.78
CA GLU A 173 19.34 10.26 -3.40
C GLU A 173 18.00 10.36 -2.67
N THR A 174 17.99 10.89 -1.44
CA THR A 174 16.77 11.12 -0.66
C THR A 174 16.09 12.44 -1.00
N LYS A 175 16.81 13.37 -1.63
CA LYS A 175 16.32 14.69 -2.07
C LYS A 175 16.79 14.99 -3.48
N PRO A 176 16.13 14.42 -4.51
CA PRO A 176 16.54 14.66 -5.88
C PRO A 176 16.30 16.13 -6.30
N GLU A 177 17.17 16.67 -7.14
CA GLU A 177 17.02 18.03 -7.67
C GLU A 177 15.71 18.21 -8.47
N LYS A 178 15.25 17.12 -9.11
CA LYS A 178 14.00 17.08 -9.88
C LYS A 178 13.10 15.98 -9.32
N ALA A 179 11.90 16.34 -8.91
CA ALA A 179 10.91 15.39 -8.40
C ALA A 179 10.68 14.22 -9.37
N GLY A 180 10.72 12.99 -8.83
CA GLY A 180 10.55 11.76 -9.60
C GLY A 180 11.80 11.22 -10.29
N TYR A 181 12.95 11.91 -10.19
CA TYR A 181 14.23 11.45 -10.74
C TYR A 181 15.21 11.23 -9.60
N TYR A 182 15.46 9.99 -9.27
CA TYR A 182 16.37 9.57 -8.22
C TYR A 182 17.62 8.94 -8.84
N ASN A 183 18.81 9.33 -8.39
CA ASN A 183 20.04 8.64 -8.71
C ASN A 183 20.36 7.65 -7.59
N GLY A 184 20.96 6.53 -7.96
CA GLY A 184 21.32 5.45 -7.05
C GLY A 184 21.31 4.11 -7.78
N THR A 185 21.64 3.05 -7.07
CA THR A 185 21.59 1.68 -7.56
C THR A 185 20.55 0.89 -6.77
N LEU A 186 19.74 0.12 -7.48
CA LEU A 186 18.80 -0.81 -6.93
C LEU A 186 19.16 -2.21 -7.46
N ASN A 187 19.62 -3.10 -6.57
CA ASN A 187 19.89 -4.47 -6.87
C ASN A 187 18.74 -5.34 -6.36
N VAL A 188 18.09 -6.09 -7.23
CA VAL A 188 17.01 -7.00 -6.86
C VAL A 188 17.43 -8.42 -7.14
N THR A 189 17.43 -9.25 -6.10
CA THR A 189 17.78 -10.67 -6.19
C THR A 189 16.54 -11.51 -5.86
N PHE A 190 16.21 -12.43 -6.73
CA PHE A 190 15.11 -13.38 -6.51
C PHE A 190 15.70 -14.68 -5.97
N PRO A 191 15.11 -15.27 -4.89
CA PRO A 191 15.52 -16.57 -4.40
C PRO A 191 15.36 -17.62 -5.52
N VAL A 192 16.42 -18.38 -5.77
CA VAL A 192 16.34 -19.49 -6.71
C VAL A 192 15.60 -20.62 -6.01
N ALA A 193 14.45 -21.03 -6.53
CA ALA A 193 13.77 -22.23 -6.05
C ALA A 193 14.78 -23.38 -6.12
N GLU A 194 15.10 -24.02 -4.99
CA GLU A 194 15.88 -25.26 -5.01
C GLU A 194 15.11 -26.24 -5.89
N ALA A 195 15.65 -26.51 -7.08
CA ALA A 195 15.13 -27.58 -7.92
C ALA A 195 15.25 -28.86 -7.11
N ASP A 196 14.12 -29.54 -6.87
CA ASP A 196 14.03 -30.82 -6.19
C ASP A 196 15.15 -31.74 -6.66
N ALA A 197 16.17 -31.89 -5.82
CA ALA A 197 17.24 -32.87 -6.00
C ALA A 197 16.72 -34.27 -5.59
N ALA A 198 15.55 -34.64 -6.07
CA ALA A 198 14.90 -35.91 -5.82
C ALA A 198 14.44 -36.52 -7.14
N ASN A 199 15.39 -37.07 -7.91
CA ASN A 199 15.21 -38.33 -8.63
C ASN A 199 16.46 -38.70 -9.44
N THR A 200 17.48 -39.19 -8.75
CA THR A 200 18.53 -40.04 -9.37
C THR A 200 18.71 -41.29 -8.51
N ASP A 201 17.65 -42.03 -8.27
CA ASP A 201 17.80 -43.44 -7.97
C ASP A 201 17.76 -44.18 -9.31
N GLY A 202 18.97 -44.42 -9.81
CA GLY A 202 19.19 -45.29 -10.95
C GLY A 202 18.73 -46.70 -10.62
N GLU A 203 17.83 -47.21 -11.38
CA GLU A 203 17.72 -48.65 -11.61
C GLU A 203 18.74 -48.99 -12.67
N SER A 204 19.81 -49.68 -12.22
CA SER A 204 20.69 -50.47 -13.05
C SER A 204 20.33 -51.93 -12.86
N GLU A 205 19.75 -52.53 -13.87
CA GLU A 205 19.89 -53.98 -14.18
C GLU A 205 20.62 -54.16 -15.49
#